data_94905c30b4fd269635c1e1693d96c9ed
#
_entry.id   94905c30b4fd269635c1e1693d96c9ed
#
_cell.length_a   1.000
_cell.length_b   1.000
_cell.length_c   1.000
_cell.angle_alpha   90.00
_cell.angle_beta   90.00
_cell.angle_gamma   90.00
#
_symmetry.space_group_name_H-M   'P 1'
#
loop_
_entity.id
_entity.type
_entity.pdbx_description
1 polymer ?
#
loop_
_entity_poly.entity_id
_entity_poly.type
_entity_poly.pdbx_seq_one_letter_code
_entity_poly.pdbx_strand_id
1 'polypeptide(L)'
;MAEAKAYQPYAPNAQGFTEALIDLKSTISTTPAPAVVGIRREVFENVTQGDALYLRASDGKVGRAIANDTFDKANVIGFAKTTKATGTIVDILINGILATSGLDEGNVYYLSAASAGAITPTAPATAGNFLTRVGEAASSAELCIQTEPPIQLR
;
A
#
# COMPACT_ATOMS: atom_id res chain seq x y z
N MET A 1 22.07 -14.49 61.42
CA MET A 1 22.61 -15.61 60.62
C MET A 1 21.58 -16.14 59.64
N ALA A 2 20.41 -16.40 60.12
CA ALA A 2 19.34 -16.86 59.24
C ALA A 2 18.94 -15.83 58.16
N GLU A 3 19.09 -14.59 58.46
CA GLU A 3 18.77 -13.50 57.54
C GLU A 3 19.59 -13.55 56.24
N ALA A 4 20.86 -13.86 56.33
CA ALA A 4 21.71 -13.95 55.16
C ALA A 4 21.28 -15.07 54.22
N LYS A 5 20.78 -16.17 54.74
CA LYS A 5 20.24 -17.28 53.96
C LYS A 5 18.91 -16.95 53.31
N ALA A 6 18.06 -16.25 54.04
CA ALA A 6 16.77 -15.82 53.47
C ALA A 6 16.95 -14.82 52.32
N TYR A 7 18.03 -14.08 52.33
CA TYR A 7 18.28 -13.10 51.30
C TYR A 7 18.83 -13.70 49.99
N GLN A 8 19.53 -14.82 50.10
CA GLN A 8 20.12 -15.42 48.90
C GLN A 8 19.15 -15.86 47.81
N PRO A 9 17.96 -16.35 48.12
CA PRO A 9 17.01 -16.68 47.06
C PRO A 9 16.55 -15.52 46.20
N TYR A 10 16.72 -14.31 46.68
CA TYR A 10 16.31 -13.14 45.91
C TYR A 10 17.24 -12.80 44.73
N ALA A 11 18.50 -13.12 44.85
CA ALA A 11 19.44 -12.79 43.79
C ALA A 11 19.14 -13.49 42.46
N PRO A 12 18.83 -14.79 42.41
CA PRO A 12 18.38 -15.43 41.17
C PRO A 12 17.07 -14.87 40.65
N ASN A 13 16.14 -14.55 41.52
CA ASN A 13 14.89 -13.98 41.09
C ASN A 13 15.06 -12.57 40.49
N ALA A 14 15.93 -11.78 41.07
CA ALA A 14 16.25 -10.46 40.51
C ALA A 14 16.88 -10.54 39.13
N GLN A 15 17.73 -11.53 38.89
CA GLN A 15 18.31 -11.76 37.59
C GLN A 15 17.27 -12.19 36.56
N GLY A 16 16.41 -13.13 36.91
CA GLY A 16 15.31 -13.55 36.03
C GLY A 16 14.35 -12.41 35.68
N PHE A 17 14.09 -11.56 36.66
CA PHE A 17 13.26 -10.38 36.44
C PHE A 17 13.93 -9.39 35.47
N THR A 18 15.22 -9.17 35.58
CA THR A 18 15.98 -8.29 34.70
C THR A 18 16.00 -8.85 33.26
N GLU A 19 16.19 -10.15 33.09
CA GLU A 19 16.11 -10.80 31.79
C GLU A 19 14.73 -10.66 31.13
N ALA A 20 13.68 -10.88 31.89
CA ALA A 20 12.31 -10.69 31.41
C ALA A 20 12.05 -9.25 30.96
N LEU A 21 12.56 -8.25 31.69
CA LEU A 21 12.48 -6.85 31.28
C LEU A 21 13.25 -6.54 30.00
N ILE A 22 14.41 -7.13 29.82
CA ILE A 22 15.21 -6.98 28.59
C ILE A 22 14.47 -7.59 27.41
N ASP A 23 13.86 -8.75 27.54
CA ASP A 23 13.07 -9.39 26.50
C ASP A 23 11.85 -8.55 26.11
N LEU A 24 11.12 -8.03 27.08
CA LEU A 24 10.00 -7.14 26.85
C LEU A 24 10.42 -5.86 26.12
N LYS A 25 11.53 -5.27 26.53
CA LYS A 25 12.08 -4.08 25.89
C LYS A 25 12.53 -4.35 24.45
N SER A 26 13.13 -5.49 24.20
CA SER A 26 13.50 -5.95 22.86
C SER A 26 12.27 -6.15 21.98
N THR A 27 11.22 -6.75 22.52
CA THR A 27 9.93 -6.94 21.81
C THR A 27 9.26 -5.60 21.48
N ILE A 28 9.32 -4.63 22.37
CA ILE A 28 8.76 -3.30 22.15
C ILE A 28 9.57 -2.50 21.14
N SER A 29 10.90 -2.63 21.14
CA SER A 29 11.78 -1.91 20.19
C SER A 29 11.72 -2.47 18.78
N THR A 30 11.24 -3.69 18.57
CA THR A 30 10.86 -4.21 17.25
C THR A 30 9.46 -3.73 16.89
N THR A 31 9.23 -2.43 16.95
CA THR A 31 7.99 -1.85 16.42
C THR A 31 7.88 -2.26 14.96
N PRO A 32 6.81 -2.94 14.53
CA PRO A 32 6.61 -3.19 13.12
C PRO A 32 6.65 -1.85 12.39
N ALA A 33 7.30 -1.82 11.23
CA ALA A 33 7.18 -0.71 10.31
C ALA A 33 5.70 -0.29 10.23
N PRO A 34 5.39 1.02 10.10
CA PRO A 34 4.00 1.49 10.06
C PRO A 34 3.22 0.58 9.12
N ALA A 35 2.13 0.03 9.64
CA ALA A 35 1.34 -0.94 8.92
C ALA A 35 0.97 -0.36 7.56
N VAL A 36 1.59 -0.86 6.51
CA VAL A 36 1.18 -0.58 5.14
C VAL A 36 -0.21 -1.18 5.02
N VAL A 37 -1.22 -0.33 5.03
CA VAL A 37 -2.60 -0.79 4.89
C VAL A 37 -2.77 -1.28 3.46
N GLY A 38 -2.85 -2.59 3.33
CA GLY A 38 -2.96 -3.27 2.07
C GLY A 38 -4.01 -4.37 2.12
N ILE A 39 -4.52 -4.73 0.98
CA ILE A 39 -5.41 -5.87 0.79
C ILE A 39 -4.79 -6.85 -0.18
N ARG A 40 -5.26 -8.10 -0.15
CA ARG A 40 -4.80 -9.17 -1.04
C ARG A 40 -5.94 -9.64 -1.91
N ARG A 41 -5.70 -9.70 -3.23
CA ARG A 41 -6.71 -10.17 -4.20
C ARG A 41 -6.04 -10.98 -5.31
N GLU A 42 -6.80 -11.90 -5.89
CA GLU A 42 -6.39 -12.59 -7.11
C GLU A 42 -6.46 -11.64 -8.31
N VAL A 43 -5.46 -11.69 -9.19
CA VAL A 43 -5.47 -10.94 -10.44
C VAL A 43 -6.07 -11.78 -11.56
N PHE A 44 -6.94 -11.17 -12.37
CA PHE A 44 -7.51 -11.83 -13.55
C PHE A 44 -6.73 -11.56 -14.83
N GLU A 45 -5.71 -10.72 -14.76
CA GLU A 45 -4.77 -10.41 -15.82
C GLU A 45 -3.37 -10.17 -15.24
N ASN A 46 -2.34 -10.14 -16.08
CA ASN A 46 -0.99 -9.82 -15.61
C ASN A 46 -0.92 -8.37 -15.14
N VAL A 47 -0.33 -8.16 -13.98
CA VAL A 47 -0.09 -6.84 -13.40
C VAL A 47 1.39 -6.64 -13.12
N THR A 48 1.85 -5.41 -13.27
CA THR A 48 3.22 -5.00 -12.98
C THR A 48 3.26 -4.22 -11.67
N GLN A 49 4.36 -4.29 -10.96
CA GLN A 49 4.56 -3.45 -9.77
C GLN A 49 4.31 -1.98 -10.12
N GLY A 50 3.52 -1.31 -9.30
CA GLY A 50 3.14 0.09 -9.51
C GLY A 50 1.89 0.31 -10.37
N ASP A 51 1.30 -0.74 -10.95
CA ASP A 51 0.05 -0.61 -11.68
C ASP A 51 -1.09 -0.18 -10.74
N ALA A 52 -1.86 0.82 -11.17
CA ALA A 52 -3.14 1.18 -10.55
C ALA A 52 -4.17 0.08 -10.82
N LEU A 53 -4.84 -0.37 -9.77
CA LEU A 53 -5.75 -1.52 -9.83
C LEU A 53 -7.19 -1.13 -9.50
N TYR A 54 -8.14 -1.77 -10.18
CA TYR A 54 -9.56 -1.72 -9.86
C TYR A 54 -10.09 -3.08 -9.44
N LEU A 55 -11.19 -3.09 -8.70
CA LEU A 55 -11.88 -4.31 -8.28
C LEU A 55 -12.98 -4.64 -9.27
N ARG A 56 -12.95 -5.84 -9.84
CA ARG A 56 -14.03 -6.35 -10.68
C ARG A 56 -15.17 -6.88 -9.80
N ALA A 57 -16.33 -6.24 -9.89
CA ALA A 57 -17.46 -6.54 -9.01
C ALA A 57 -18.03 -7.96 -9.19
N SER A 58 -17.88 -8.55 -10.39
CA SER A 58 -18.47 -9.85 -10.71
C SER A 58 -17.86 -11.03 -9.95
N ASP A 59 -16.57 -10.96 -9.58
CA ASP A 59 -15.85 -12.06 -8.95
C ASP A 59 -14.86 -11.62 -7.85
N GLY A 60 -14.76 -10.33 -7.58
CA GLY A 60 -13.87 -9.80 -6.55
C GLY A 60 -12.39 -9.87 -6.88
N LYS A 61 -12.02 -10.15 -8.12
CA LYS A 61 -10.65 -10.13 -8.60
C LYS A 61 -10.26 -8.72 -9.04
N VAL A 62 -8.96 -8.49 -9.20
CA VAL A 62 -8.45 -7.18 -9.59
C VAL A 62 -7.73 -7.22 -10.92
N GLY A 63 -7.75 -6.10 -11.62
CA GLY A 63 -7.03 -5.86 -12.85
C GLY A 63 -6.56 -4.43 -12.94
N ARG A 64 -5.89 -4.09 -14.05
CA ARG A 64 -5.35 -2.76 -14.27
C ARG A 64 -6.44 -1.74 -14.55
N ALA A 65 -6.48 -0.68 -13.76
CA ALA A 65 -7.42 0.42 -13.92
C ALA A 65 -7.12 1.24 -15.17
N ILE A 66 -8.16 1.84 -15.78
CA ILE A 66 -8.02 2.74 -16.91
C ILE A 66 -9.16 3.77 -16.93
N ALA A 67 -8.86 5.00 -17.34
CA ALA A 67 -9.78 6.14 -17.23
C ALA A 67 -10.71 6.31 -18.46
N ASN A 68 -10.55 5.54 -19.53
CA ASN A 68 -11.32 5.68 -20.78
C ASN A 68 -12.35 4.57 -21.01
N ASP A 69 -12.72 3.82 -20.00
CA ASP A 69 -13.63 2.67 -20.13
C ASP A 69 -14.88 2.89 -19.24
N THR A 70 -15.09 2.06 -18.25
CA THR A 70 -16.24 2.12 -17.34
C THR A 70 -15.90 2.78 -16.02
N PHE A 71 -16.91 3.19 -15.27
CA PHE A 71 -16.74 3.71 -13.92
C PHE A 71 -15.96 2.72 -13.03
N ASP A 72 -16.30 1.43 -13.10
CA ASP A 72 -15.63 0.39 -12.29
C ASP A 72 -14.14 0.32 -12.59
N LYS A 73 -13.76 0.37 -13.87
CA LYS A 73 -12.35 0.33 -14.28
C LYS A 73 -11.59 1.62 -13.98
N ALA A 74 -12.29 2.73 -13.85
CA ALA A 74 -11.71 4.01 -13.45
C ALA A 74 -11.61 4.15 -11.92
N ASN A 75 -12.30 3.29 -11.16
CA ASN A 75 -12.31 3.34 -9.69
C ASN A 75 -11.09 2.63 -9.11
N VAL A 76 -10.02 3.35 -8.90
CA VAL A 76 -8.76 2.83 -8.37
C VAL A 76 -8.89 2.49 -6.89
N ILE A 77 -8.65 1.21 -6.54
CA ILE A 77 -8.63 0.75 -5.15
C ILE A 77 -7.24 0.80 -4.53
N GLY A 78 -6.19 0.89 -5.33
CA GLY A 78 -4.79 0.92 -4.87
C GLY A 78 -3.83 0.51 -5.96
N PHE A 79 -2.61 0.18 -5.56
CA PHE A 79 -1.49 -0.12 -6.46
C PHE A 79 -0.89 -1.48 -6.19
N ALA A 80 -0.46 -2.17 -7.25
CA ALA A 80 0.24 -3.45 -7.13
C ALA A 80 1.61 -3.26 -6.46
N LYS A 81 1.85 -3.96 -5.35
CA LYS A 81 3.16 -3.95 -4.67
C LYS A 81 4.22 -4.75 -5.41
N THR A 82 3.80 -5.74 -6.19
CA THR A 82 4.69 -6.65 -6.92
C THR A 82 4.06 -7.03 -8.25
N THR A 83 4.91 -7.38 -9.22
CA THR A 83 4.48 -7.97 -10.48
C THR A 83 3.88 -9.36 -10.27
N LYS A 84 2.71 -9.62 -10.83
CA LYS A 84 1.98 -10.89 -10.69
C LYS A 84 1.37 -11.33 -12.02
N ALA A 85 1.43 -12.64 -12.25
CA ALA A 85 0.76 -13.27 -13.39
C ALA A 85 -0.70 -13.57 -13.08
N THR A 86 -1.52 -13.64 -14.11
CA THR A 86 -2.94 -14.02 -14.06
C THR A 86 -3.18 -15.23 -13.14
N GLY A 87 -4.19 -15.16 -12.30
CA GLY A 87 -4.59 -16.23 -11.38
C GLY A 87 -3.79 -16.30 -10.08
N THR A 88 -2.84 -15.37 -9.87
CA THR A 88 -2.06 -15.32 -8.63
C THR A 88 -2.55 -14.20 -7.70
N ILE A 89 -2.12 -14.23 -6.44
CA ILE A 89 -2.49 -13.22 -5.45
C ILE A 89 -1.50 -12.06 -5.47
N VAL A 90 -2.01 -10.84 -5.57
CA VAL A 90 -1.24 -9.60 -5.44
C VAL A 90 -1.53 -8.92 -4.10
N ASP A 91 -0.49 -8.36 -3.50
CA ASP A 91 -0.63 -7.42 -2.39
C ASP A 91 -0.85 -6.02 -2.98
N ILE A 92 -1.91 -5.35 -2.52
CA ILE A 92 -2.35 -4.06 -3.04
C ILE A 92 -2.12 -3.01 -1.97
N LEU A 93 -1.38 -1.97 -2.31
CA LEU A 93 -1.14 -0.81 -1.46
C LEU A 93 -2.29 0.18 -1.66
N ILE A 94 -3.11 0.39 -0.63
CA ILE A 94 -4.29 1.26 -0.72
C ILE A 94 -4.06 2.67 -0.18
N ASN A 95 -3.01 2.86 0.60
CA ASN A 95 -2.55 4.17 1.08
C ASN A 95 -1.05 4.11 1.41
N GLY A 96 -0.47 5.25 1.76
CA GLY A 96 0.95 5.38 2.10
C GLY A 96 1.77 5.80 0.90
N ILE A 97 3.01 5.35 0.85
CA ILE A 97 3.98 5.72 -0.19
C ILE A 97 4.19 4.55 -1.15
N LEU A 98 3.93 4.79 -2.42
CA LEU A 98 4.28 3.86 -3.51
C LEU A 98 5.67 4.20 -4.02
N ALA A 99 6.59 3.24 -3.94
CA ALA A 99 7.89 3.35 -4.62
C ALA A 99 7.70 3.13 -6.13
N THR A 100 8.13 4.09 -6.93
CA THR A 100 8.03 4.08 -8.39
C THR A 100 9.19 4.90 -8.98
N SER A 101 9.09 5.41 -10.19
CA SER A 101 10.11 6.26 -10.80
C SER A 101 9.51 7.16 -11.89
N GLY A 102 10.26 8.20 -12.24
CA GLY A 102 9.86 9.10 -13.32
C GLY A 102 8.72 10.03 -12.96
N LEU A 103 8.56 10.33 -11.67
CA LEU A 103 7.60 11.32 -11.21
C LEU A 103 8.22 12.72 -11.17
N ASP A 104 7.39 13.72 -11.33
CA ASP A 104 7.72 15.12 -11.10
C ASP A 104 7.26 15.51 -9.71
N GLU A 105 8.20 15.82 -8.83
CA GLU A 105 7.95 16.17 -7.43
C GLU A 105 6.93 17.32 -7.30
N GLY A 106 5.97 17.15 -6.37
CA GLY A 106 4.92 18.13 -6.11
C GLY A 106 3.75 18.07 -7.11
N ASN A 107 3.83 17.29 -8.17
CA ASN A 107 2.72 17.15 -9.11
C ASN A 107 1.67 16.14 -8.63
N VAL A 108 0.42 16.47 -8.91
CA VAL A 108 -0.72 15.57 -8.74
C VAL A 108 -0.75 14.58 -9.91
N TYR A 109 -1.02 13.32 -9.60
CA TYR A 109 -1.12 12.25 -10.60
C TYR A 109 -2.54 11.71 -10.69
N TYR A 110 -2.92 11.37 -11.91
CA TYR A 110 -4.23 10.87 -12.30
C TYR A 110 -4.10 9.51 -12.97
N LEU A 111 -5.18 8.75 -12.97
CA LEU A 111 -5.27 7.51 -13.75
C LEU A 111 -5.19 7.82 -15.25
N SER A 112 -4.35 7.09 -15.96
CA SER A 112 -4.19 7.25 -17.39
C SER A 112 -5.44 6.78 -18.16
N ALA A 113 -5.82 7.54 -19.19
CA ALA A 113 -6.81 7.14 -20.19
C ALA A 113 -6.17 6.44 -21.40
N ALA A 114 -4.84 6.45 -21.51
CA ALA A 114 -4.12 5.89 -22.65
C ALA A 114 -3.60 4.48 -22.40
N SER A 115 -3.21 4.17 -21.15
CA SER A 115 -2.58 2.89 -20.81
C SER A 115 -3.13 2.36 -19.49
N ALA A 116 -3.63 1.12 -19.50
CA ALA A 116 -4.14 0.46 -18.32
C ALA A 116 -3.04 0.29 -17.24
N GLY A 117 -3.38 0.58 -15.99
CA GLY A 117 -2.47 0.53 -14.85
C GLY A 117 -1.56 1.74 -14.70
N ALA A 118 -1.40 2.57 -15.72
CA ALA A 118 -0.50 3.72 -15.70
C ALA A 118 -1.12 4.95 -15.04
N ILE A 119 -0.25 5.81 -14.55
CA ILE A 119 -0.61 7.12 -14.01
C ILE A 119 0.02 8.23 -14.83
N THR A 120 -0.54 9.44 -14.78
CA THR A 120 -0.10 10.59 -15.57
C THR A 120 -0.22 11.88 -14.77
N PRO A 121 0.71 12.84 -14.90
CA PRO A 121 0.55 14.16 -14.30
C PRO A 121 -0.46 15.04 -15.06
N THR A 122 -0.87 14.63 -16.26
CA THR A 122 -1.85 15.34 -17.08
C THR A 122 -3.24 14.76 -16.85
N ALA A 123 -4.15 15.55 -16.33
CA ALA A 123 -5.54 15.12 -16.13
C ALA A 123 -6.20 14.77 -17.46
N PRO A 124 -6.93 13.62 -17.56
CA PRO A 124 -7.77 13.33 -18.72
C PRO A 124 -8.75 14.48 -18.95
N ALA A 125 -8.91 14.90 -20.22
CA ALA A 125 -9.78 16.02 -20.60
C ALA A 125 -10.84 15.63 -21.64
N THR A 126 -10.80 14.41 -22.19
CA THR A 126 -11.74 13.96 -23.20
C THR A 126 -13.08 13.62 -22.58
N ALA A 127 -14.17 14.13 -23.19
CA ALA A 127 -15.54 13.80 -22.78
C ALA A 127 -15.76 12.28 -22.84
N GLY A 128 -16.45 11.77 -21.81
CA GLY A 128 -16.68 10.33 -21.65
C GLY A 128 -15.61 9.62 -20.81
N ASN A 129 -14.41 10.15 -20.72
CA ASN A 129 -13.37 9.63 -19.83
C ASN A 129 -13.68 9.97 -18.35
N PHE A 130 -12.93 9.35 -17.47
CA PHE A 130 -13.03 9.59 -16.04
C PHE A 130 -11.79 10.33 -15.52
N LEU A 131 -12.01 11.30 -14.67
CA LEU A 131 -10.98 11.96 -13.88
C LEU A 131 -10.88 11.24 -12.54
N THR A 132 -9.79 10.53 -12.31
CA THR A 132 -9.51 9.84 -11.04
C THR A 132 -8.15 10.29 -10.54
N ARG A 133 -8.13 11.07 -9.47
CA ARG A 133 -6.88 11.41 -8.77
C ARG A 133 -6.38 10.18 -8.04
N VAL A 134 -5.08 9.92 -8.11
CA VAL A 134 -4.47 8.74 -7.48
C VAL A 134 -3.42 9.10 -6.44
N GLY A 135 -2.88 10.30 -6.48
CA GLY A 135 -1.90 10.76 -5.50
C GLY A 135 -1.13 11.98 -5.91
N GLU A 136 -0.08 12.25 -5.17
CA GLU A 136 0.85 13.36 -5.39
C GLU A 136 2.29 12.86 -5.24
N ALA A 137 3.18 13.31 -6.10
CA ALA A 137 4.58 12.91 -6.06
C ALA A 137 5.29 13.59 -4.89
N ALA A 138 5.73 12.81 -3.92
CA ALA A 138 6.56 13.27 -2.81
C ALA A 138 8.04 13.44 -3.23
N SER A 139 8.45 12.73 -4.27
CA SER A 139 9.76 12.84 -4.92
C SER A 139 9.70 12.24 -6.33
N SER A 140 10.79 12.26 -7.06
CA SER A 140 10.87 11.61 -8.39
C SER A 140 10.67 10.08 -8.35
N ALA A 141 10.70 9.48 -7.16
CA ALA A 141 10.63 8.04 -6.95
C ALA A 141 9.53 7.58 -5.97
N GLU A 142 8.73 8.52 -5.44
CA GLU A 142 7.73 8.23 -4.41
C GLU A 142 6.42 8.95 -4.69
N LEU A 143 5.33 8.19 -4.75
CA LEU A 143 3.97 8.70 -4.85
C LEU A 143 3.26 8.54 -3.51
N CYS A 144 2.78 9.64 -2.95
CA CYS A 144 1.87 9.62 -1.80
C CYS A 144 0.46 9.28 -2.31
N ILE A 145 -0.03 8.10 -1.95
CA ILE A 145 -1.31 7.57 -2.45
C ILE A 145 -2.48 8.33 -1.81
N GLN A 146 -3.32 8.93 -2.66
CA GLN A 146 -4.55 9.63 -2.29
C GLN A 146 -5.57 9.40 -3.41
N THR A 147 -6.22 8.24 -3.40
CA THR A 147 -7.21 7.90 -4.42
C THR A 147 -8.54 8.60 -4.14
N GLU A 148 -9.13 9.16 -5.18
CA GLU A 148 -10.46 9.77 -5.16
C GLU A 148 -11.41 9.01 -6.07
N PRO A 149 -12.73 9.06 -5.81
CA PRO A 149 -13.72 8.46 -6.70
C PRO A 149 -13.64 9.06 -8.11
N PRO A 150 -13.88 8.25 -9.16
CA PRO A 150 -13.85 8.75 -10.53
C PRO A 150 -15.00 9.72 -10.83
N ILE A 151 -14.68 10.78 -11.56
CA ILE A 151 -15.64 11.78 -12.05
C ILE A 151 -15.70 11.66 -13.57
N GLN A 152 -16.88 11.39 -14.11
CA GLN A 152 -17.06 11.33 -15.56
C GLN A 152 -17.05 12.73 -16.19
N LEU A 153 -16.21 12.91 -17.19
CA LEU A 153 -16.12 14.15 -17.96
C LEU A 153 -17.24 14.22 -19.00
N ARG A 154 -17.80 15.41 -19.14
CA ARG A 154 -18.90 15.68 -20.11
C ARG A 154 -18.45 16.62 -21.20
#